data_166d4896ad587d04f47d60b843ba80c3
#
_entry.id   166d4896ad587d04f47d60b843ba80c3
#
_cell.length_a   1.000
_cell.length_b   1.000
_cell.length_c   1.000
_cell.angle_alpha   90.00
_cell.angle_beta   90.00
_cell.angle_gamma   90.00
#
_symmetry.space_group_name_H-M   'P 1'
#
loop_
_entity.id
_entity.type
_entity.pdbx_description
1 polymer ?
#
loop_
_entity_poly.entity_id
_entity_poly.type
_entity_poly.pdbx_seq_one_letter_code
_entity_poly.pdbx_strand_id
1 'polypeptide(L)'
;MEAMMWTGVLCGLLAGAVWGMVFIVPKLLPAFSPVELAVGRYVAYGAIALCLILPRLRGLPARLGRSDYTALLRHALAGNIIYYMLLALGVKLAGVASTSLIIGVLPIAVTLLGRKEHGAVPLRRLAIPLFIAGAGIACINVDVFLHARATHADLAGTLLGVLSAVGALCCWSWYTIDNTRYLKRNPHFSSGEWSALYGLSSGLIALVIGAAGLALRGAEITGAAGAATGRDWTLFWMTNGLLALGASVIGNHLWNVASRRVAVTLSGQLLLFETLFALLYGFIYAEHFPRPLEMTAIALLAVGVLWSVRVHALDETRMPHNS
;
A
#
# COMPACT_ATOMS: atom_id res chain seq x y z
N MET A 1 -8.50 -23.27 12.91
CA MET A 1 -8.94 -22.14 12.06
C MET A 1 -8.73 -20.81 12.76
N GLU A 2 -9.24 -20.64 13.97
CA GLU A 2 -9.14 -19.37 14.73
C GLU A 2 -7.70 -18.85 14.90
N ALA A 3 -6.77 -19.70 15.37
CA ALA A 3 -5.35 -19.32 15.51
C ALA A 3 -4.71 -18.90 14.16
N MET A 4 -5.15 -19.49 13.04
CA MET A 4 -4.66 -19.17 11.71
C MET A 4 -5.18 -17.80 11.24
N MET A 5 -6.42 -17.48 11.53
CA MET A 5 -7.01 -16.16 11.27
C MET A 5 -6.31 -15.06 12.07
N TRP A 6 -6.11 -15.26 13.39
CA TRP A 6 -5.42 -14.28 14.24
C TRP A 6 -3.97 -14.02 13.80
N THR A 7 -3.28 -15.07 13.35
CA THR A 7 -1.95 -14.89 12.72
C THR A 7 -2.04 -14.03 11.46
N GLY A 8 -3.07 -14.22 10.63
CA GLY A 8 -3.33 -13.39 9.46
C GLY A 8 -3.60 -11.92 9.82
N VAL A 9 -4.42 -11.69 10.86
CA VAL A 9 -4.73 -10.35 11.38
C VAL A 9 -3.46 -9.66 11.89
N LEU A 10 -2.64 -10.36 12.69
CA LEU A 10 -1.37 -9.81 13.19
C LEU A 10 -0.41 -9.47 12.04
N CYS A 11 -0.29 -10.34 11.05
CA CYS A 11 0.52 -10.05 9.87
C CYS A 11 -0.02 -8.83 9.09
N GLY A 12 -1.33 -8.67 8.97
CA GLY A 12 -1.97 -7.51 8.35
C GLY A 12 -1.69 -6.21 9.12
N LEU A 13 -1.78 -6.25 10.45
CA LEU A 13 -1.45 -5.10 11.32
C LEU A 13 0.01 -4.68 11.16
N LEU A 14 0.95 -5.63 11.23
CA LEU A 14 2.38 -5.35 11.06
C LEU A 14 2.70 -4.85 9.64
N ALA A 15 2.05 -5.40 8.61
CA ALA A 15 2.16 -4.90 7.25
C ALA A 15 1.68 -3.44 7.18
N GLY A 16 0.53 -3.13 7.78
CA GLY A 16 0.00 -1.76 7.87
C GLY A 16 0.96 -0.80 8.56
N ALA A 17 1.62 -1.23 9.65
CA ALA A 17 2.60 -0.41 10.35
C ALA A 17 3.78 -0.01 9.46
N VAL A 18 4.37 -0.94 8.71
CA VAL A 18 5.48 -0.60 7.81
C VAL A 18 5.03 0.13 6.55
N TRP A 19 3.81 -0.11 6.06
CA TRP A 19 3.26 0.60 4.90
C TRP A 19 2.85 2.04 5.21
N GLY A 20 2.39 2.33 6.42
CA GLY A 20 2.10 3.71 6.84
C GLY A 20 3.29 4.66 6.67
N MET A 21 4.53 4.16 6.76
CA MET A 21 5.75 4.97 6.54
C MET A 21 5.87 5.48 5.09
N VAL A 22 5.23 4.82 4.13
CA VAL A 22 5.25 5.18 2.69
C VAL A 22 4.74 6.61 2.45
N PHE A 23 3.77 7.06 3.26
CA PHE A 23 3.15 8.38 3.13
C PHE A 23 4.05 9.54 3.58
N ILE A 24 5.06 9.26 4.40
CA ILE A 24 5.97 10.30 4.91
C ILE A 24 7.13 10.55 3.94
N VAL A 25 7.54 9.55 3.17
CA VAL A 25 8.71 9.64 2.28
C VAL A 25 8.66 10.80 1.27
N PRO A 26 7.53 11.11 0.59
CA PRO A 26 7.47 12.27 -0.30
C PRO A 26 7.65 13.63 0.40
N LYS A 27 7.43 13.69 1.71
CA LYS A 27 7.69 14.88 2.56
C LYS A 27 9.14 14.96 3.00
N LEU A 28 9.78 13.80 3.28
CA LEU A 28 11.21 13.74 3.61
C LEU A 28 12.11 14.07 2.40
N LEU A 29 11.63 13.74 1.20
CA LEU A 29 12.37 13.88 -0.05
C LEU A 29 11.67 14.83 -1.04
N PRO A 30 11.41 16.10 -0.67
CA PRO A 30 10.61 17.02 -1.48
C PRO A 30 11.27 17.39 -2.82
N ALA A 31 12.61 17.34 -2.89
CA ALA A 31 13.40 17.67 -4.09
C ALA A 31 13.33 16.58 -5.19
N PHE A 32 12.78 15.40 -4.88
CA PHE A 32 12.66 14.29 -5.83
C PHE A 32 11.24 14.16 -6.36
N SER A 33 11.10 13.86 -7.65
CA SER A 33 9.80 13.65 -8.28
C SER A 33 9.15 12.34 -7.82
N PRO A 34 7.82 12.18 -7.97
CA PRO A 34 7.14 10.91 -7.67
C PRO A 34 7.70 9.72 -8.44
N VAL A 35 8.15 9.94 -9.69
CA VAL A 35 8.78 8.90 -10.51
C VAL A 35 10.13 8.50 -9.92
N GLU A 36 10.97 9.45 -9.54
CA GLU A 36 12.27 9.17 -8.92
C GLU A 36 12.12 8.41 -7.59
N LEU A 37 11.13 8.80 -6.77
CA LEU A 37 10.82 8.09 -5.52
C LEU A 37 10.40 6.64 -5.80
N ALA A 38 9.56 6.41 -6.81
CA ALA A 38 9.17 5.06 -7.21
C ALA A 38 10.36 4.25 -7.73
N VAL A 39 11.18 4.85 -8.62
CA VAL A 39 12.39 4.19 -9.15
C VAL A 39 13.34 3.84 -8.03
N GLY A 40 13.68 4.77 -7.14
CA GLY A 40 14.60 4.52 -6.01
C GLY A 40 14.12 3.37 -5.12
N ARG A 41 12.84 3.41 -4.68
CA ARG A 41 12.24 2.37 -3.85
C ARG A 41 12.27 1.00 -4.51
N TYR A 42 11.84 0.91 -5.77
CA TYR A 42 11.67 -0.39 -6.41
C TYR A 42 12.95 -0.95 -7.01
N VAL A 43 13.93 -0.13 -7.36
CA VAL A 43 15.29 -0.60 -7.67
C VAL A 43 15.92 -1.22 -6.42
N ALA A 44 15.82 -0.55 -5.27
CA ALA A 44 16.30 -1.10 -4.00
C ALA A 44 15.56 -2.40 -3.62
N TYR A 45 14.23 -2.44 -3.79
CA TYR A 45 13.43 -3.65 -3.55
C TYR A 45 13.85 -4.79 -4.48
N GLY A 46 14.04 -4.52 -5.78
CA GLY A 46 14.48 -5.51 -6.76
C GLY A 46 15.87 -6.09 -6.45
N ALA A 47 16.81 -5.24 -5.98
CA ALA A 47 18.13 -5.67 -5.57
C ALA A 47 18.06 -6.61 -4.35
N ILE A 48 17.29 -6.26 -3.31
CA ILE A 48 17.09 -7.12 -2.15
C ILE A 48 16.37 -8.42 -2.56
N ALA A 49 15.33 -8.33 -3.38
CA ALA A 49 14.58 -9.48 -3.86
C ALA A 49 15.47 -10.44 -4.68
N LEU A 50 16.37 -9.90 -5.50
CA LEU A 50 17.35 -10.69 -6.24
C LEU A 50 18.25 -11.48 -5.28
N CYS A 51 18.81 -10.84 -4.25
CA CYS A 51 19.61 -11.52 -3.23
C CYS A 51 18.83 -12.64 -2.55
N LEU A 52 17.55 -12.41 -2.20
CA LEU A 52 16.70 -13.40 -1.53
C LEU A 52 16.36 -14.61 -2.43
N ILE A 53 16.20 -14.40 -3.73
CA ILE A 53 15.81 -15.46 -4.67
C ILE A 53 16.99 -16.13 -5.35
N LEU A 54 18.17 -15.53 -5.28
CA LEU A 54 19.40 -16.00 -5.94
C LEU A 54 19.69 -17.50 -5.74
N PRO A 55 19.53 -18.09 -4.54
CA PRO A 55 19.77 -19.51 -4.32
C PRO A 55 18.83 -20.43 -5.12
N ARG A 56 17.65 -19.89 -5.52
CA ARG A 56 16.60 -20.65 -6.21
C ARG A 56 16.46 -20.32 -7.70
N LEU A 57 17.23 -19.34 -8.20
CA LEU A 57 17.13 -18.84 -9.58
C LEU A 57 17.27 -19.92 -10.65
N ARG A 58 18.19 -20.92 -10.43
CA ARG A 58 18.45 -21.96 -11.43
C ARG A 58 17.24 -22.86 -11.74
N GLY A 59 16.35 -23.08 -10.77
CA GLY A 59 15.15 -23.91 -10.94
C GLY A 59 13.88 -23.12 -11.25
N LEU A 60 13.94 -21.79 -11.15
CA LEU A 60 12.74 -20.94 -11.20
C LEU A 60 12.11 -20.86 -12.59
N PRO A 61 12.87 -20.66 -13.71
CA PRO A 61 12.27 -20.53 -15.05
C PRO A 61 11.49 -21.78 -15.46
N ALA A 62 11.91 -22.97 -15.01
CA ALA A 62 11.22 -24.21 -15.30
C ALA A 62 9.89 -24.37 -14.54
N ARG A 63 9.68 -23.60 -13.45
CA ARG A 63 8.48 -23.64 -12.62
C ARG A 63 7.48 -22.53 -12.94
N LEU A 64 7.90 -21.47 -13.64
CA LEU A 64 7.07 -20.33 -13.97
C LEU A 64 6.42 -20.50 -15.34
N GLY A 65 5.10 -20.48 -15.35
CA GLY A 65 4.32 -20.46 -16.57
C GLY A 65 4.08 -19.03 -17.10
N ARG A 66 3.52 -18.91 -18.30
CA ARG A 66 3.16 -17.62 -18.90
C ARG A 66 2.18 -16.83 -18.03
N SER A 67 1.26 -17.51 -17.36
CA SER A 67 0.30 -16.91 -16.41
C SER A 67 1.01 -16.23 -15.24
N ASP A 68 2.12 -16.81 -14.76
CA ASP A 68 2.87 -16.29 -13.61
C ASP A 68 3.61 -15.01 -14.00
N TYR A 69 4.27 -14.99 -15.15
CA TYR A 69 4.91 -13.78 -15.68
C TYR A 69 3.92 -12.65 -15.91
N THR A 70 2.75 -12.94 -16.48
CA THR A 70 1.71 -11.92 -16.69
C THR A 70 1.12 -11.43 -15.37
N ALA A 71 0.94 -12.29 -14.38
CA ALA A 71 0.50 -11.91 -13.04
C ALA A 71 1.55 -11.02 -12.36
N LEU A 72 2.83 -11.41 -12.38
CA LEU A 72 3.93 -10.62 -11.82
C LEU A 72 4.03 -9.24 -12.47
N LEU A 73 3.93 -9.16 -13.80
CA LEU A 73 3.98 -7.89 -14.53
C LEU A 73 2.85 -6.95 -14.13
N ARG A 74 1.60 -7.43 -14.18
CA ARG A 74 0.44 -6.58 -13.86
C ARG A 74 0.37 -6.23 -12.37
N HIS A 75 0.76 -7.15 -11.47
CA HIS A 75 0.86 -6.85 -10.04
C HIS A 75 1.96 -5.82 -9.77
N ALA A 76 3.14 -5.96 -10.38
CA ALA A 76 4.23 -5.00 -10.23
C ALA A 76 3.85 -3.60 -10.74
N LEU A 77 3.15 -3.52 -11.88
CA LEU A 77 2.67 -2.25 -12.41
C LEU A 77 1.60 -1.63 -11.51
N ALA A 78 0.51 -2.34 -11.24
CA ALA A 78 -0.63 -1.79 -10.51
C ALA A 78 -0.38 -1.69 -9.00
N GLY A 79 0.22 -2.73 -8.38
CA GLY A 79 0.42 -2.78 -6.93
C GLY A 79 1.67 -2.03 -6.44
N ASN A 80 2.63 -1.74 -7.31
CA ASN A 80 3.86 -1.06 -6.94
C ASN A 80 4.07 0.22 -7.74
N ILE A 81 4.42 0.13 -9.00
CA ILE A 81 4.96 1.25 -9.78
C ILE A 81 3.93 2.37 -9.93
N ILE A 82 2.81 2.10 -10.62
CA ILE A 82 1.76 3.10 -10.89
C ILE A 82 1.14 3.57 -9.60
N TYR A 83 0.81 2.63 -8.71
CA TYR A 83 0.27 2.95 -7.38
C TYR A 83 1.13 3.96 -6.64
N TYR A 84 2.43 3.68 -6.47
CA TYR A 84 3.30 4.54 -5.66
C TYR A 84 3.59 5.89 -6.34
N MET A 85 3.70 5.92 -7.66
CA MET A 85 3.83 7.18 -8.40
C MET A 85 2.61 8.08 -8.18
N LEU A 86 1.41 7.51 -8.28
CA LEU A 86 0.16 8.23 -8.07
C LEU A 86 0.00 8.64 -6.58
N LEU A 87 0.35 7.77 -5.63
CA LEU A 87 0.34 8.08 -4.20
C LEU A 87 1.30 9.23 -3.89
N ALA A 88 2.54 9.16 -4.36
CA ALA A 88 3.54 10.19 -4.11
C ALA A 88 3.14 11.54 -4.74
N LEU A 89 2.53 11.51 -5.92
CA LEU A 89 1.97 12.72 -6.55
C LEU A 89 0.81 13.28 -5.73
N GLY A 90 -0.10 12.43 -5.26
CA GLY A 90 -1.19 12.81 -4.36
C GLY A 90 -0.68 13.47 -3.09
N VAL A 91 0.32 12.88 -2.43
CA VAL A 91 0.93 13.45 -1.21
C VAL A 91 1.59 14.80 -1.49
N LYS A 92 2.26 14.96 -2.62
CA LYS A 92 2.91 16.23 -2.98
C LYS A 92 1.92 17.34 -3.24
N LEU A 93 0.84 17.07 -3.95
CA LEU A 93 -0.11 18.08 -4.44
C LEU A 93 -1.29 18.29 -3.49
N ALA A 94 -1.84 17.23 -2.88
CA ALA A 94 -2.99 17.30 -1.98
C ALA A 94 -2.64 17.08 -0.50
N GLY A 95 -1.40 16.69 -0.19
CA GLY A 95 -0.92 16.46 1.17
C GLY A 95 -1.13 15.02 1.67
N VAL A 96 -0.44 14.70 2.79
CA VAL A 96 -0.48 13.36 3.41
C VAL A 96 -1.90 13.01 3.85
N ALA A 97 -2.56 13.93 4.58
CA ALA A 97 -3.89 13.70 5.12
C ALA A 97 -4.90 13.39 4.01
N SER A 98 -5.07 14.25 3.01
CA SER A 98 -6.00 14.02 1.90
C SER A 98 -5.72 12.70 1.19
N THR A 99 -4.46 12.39 0.90
CA THR A 99 -4.07 11.18 0.18
C THR A 99 -4.33 9.93 1.01
N SER A 100 -3.93 9.90 2.29
CA SER A 100 -4.17 8.76 3.18
C SER A 100 -5.67 8.50 3.42
N LEU A 101 -6.48 9.54 3.38
CA LEU A 101 -7.92 9.44 3.53
C LEU A 101 -8.62 8.82 2.33
N ILE A 102 -8.19 9.23 1.14
CA ILE A 102 -8.72 8.63 -0.10
C ILE A 102 -8.33 7.16 -0.13
N ILE A 103 -7.07 6.83 0.19
CA ILE A 103 -6.61 5.45 0.32
C ILE A 103 -7.36 4.72 1.45
N GLY A 104 -7.73 5.39 2.53
CA GLY A 104 -8.54 4.85 3.62
C GLY A 104 -9.93 4.33 3.21
N VAL A 105 -10.41 4.63 1.98
CA VAL A 105 -11.63 4.02 1.40
C VAL A 105 -11.39 2.57 0.94
N LEU A 106 -10.14 2.12 0.84
CA LEU A 106 -9.76 0.75 0.42
C LEU A 106 -10.58 -0.37 1.07
N PRO A 107 -10.81 -0.38 2.39
CA PRO A 107 -11.58 -1.44 3.03
C PRO A 107 -12.98 -1.57 2.46
N ILE A 108 -13.63 -0.45 2.20
CA ILE A 108 -14.98 -0.41 1.61
C ILE A 108 -14.90 -0.94 0.17
N ALA A 109 -13.96 -0.43 -0.63
CA ALA A 109 -13.78 -0.84 -2.02
C ALA A 109 -13.48 -2.34 -2.14
N VAL A 110 -12.52 -2.86 -1.37
CA VAL A 110 -12.12 -4.28 -1.40
C VAL A 110 -13.25 -5.18 -0.88
N THR A 111 -13.97 -4.77 0.17
CA THR A 111 -15.10 -5.54 0.69
C THR A 111 -16.24 -5.62 -0.33
N LEU A 112 -16.58 -4.51 -0.99
CA LEU A 112 -17.63 -4.48 -2.01
C LEU A 112 -17.25 -5.31 -3.25
N LEU A 113 -16.03 -5.20 -3.72
CA LEU A 113 -15.54 -5.93 -4.89
C LEU A 113 -15.29 -7.42 -4.57
N GLY A 114 -14.85 -7.74 -3.34
CA GLY A 114 -14.61 -9.11 -2.86
C GLY A 114 -15.84 -9.88 -2.40
N ARG A 115 -17.03 -9.28 -2.42
CA ARG A 115 -18.28 -9.87 -1.87
C ARG A 115 -18.72 -11.20 -2.46
N LYS A 116 -18.24 -11.56 -3.65
CA LYS A 116 -18.56 -12.82 -4.35
C LYS A 116 -17.49 -13.91 -4.15
N GLU A 117 -16.44 -13.63 -3.38
CA GLU A 117 -15.34 -14.55 -3.14
C GLU A 117 -15.71 -15.62 -2.09
N HIS A 118 -15.05 -16.78 -2.17
CA HIS A 118 -15.20 -17.85 -1.18
C HIS A 118 -14.80 -17.35 0.22
N GLY A 119 -15.64 -17.62 1.21
CA GLY A 119 -15.44 -17.18 2.59
C GLY A 119 -15.74 -15.69 2.82
N ALA A 120 -16.36 -14.99 1.85
CA ALA A 120 -16.79 -13.61 2.03
C ALA A 120 -17.98 -13.54 2.99
N VAL A 121 -17.86 -12.76 4.06
CA VAL A 121 -18.97 -12.49 4.97
C VAL A 121 -20.03 -11.64 4.25
N PRO A 122 -21.33 -11.92 4.42
CA PRO A 122 -22.40 -11.14 3.81
C PRO A 122 -22.33 -9.67 4.17
N LEU A 123 -22.45 -8.77 3.17
CA LEU A 123 -22.34 -7.32 3.34
C LEU A 123 -23.28 -6.78 4.43
N ARG A 124 -24.45 -7.39 4.62
CA ARG A 124 -25.42 -7.01 5.68
C ARG A 124 -24.80 -7.11 7.09
N ARG A 125 -23.90 -8.07 7.33
CA ARG A 125 -23.20 -8.22 8.62
C ARG A 125 -22.04 -7.23 8.75
N LEU A 126 -21.45 -6.80 7.64
CA LEU A 126 -20.37 -5.82 7.59
C LEU A 126 -20.87 -4.37 7.48
N ALA A 127 -22.19 -4.15 7.33
CA ALA A 127 -22.75 -2.82 7.11
C ALA A 127 -22.40 -1.84 8.25
N ILE A 128 -22.52 -2.28 9.51
CA ILE A 128 -22.20 -1.42 10.67
C ILE A 128 -20.70 -1.10 10.74
N PRO A 129 -19.76 -2.07 10.73
CA PRO A 129 -18.34 -1.73 10.75
C PRO A 129 -17.91 -0.89 9.54
N LEU A 130 -18.46 -1.14 8.34
CA LEU A 130 -18.18 -0.31 7.16
C LEU A 130 -18.72 1.11 7.29
N PHE A 131 -19.93 1.29 7.86
CA PHE A 131 -20.50 2.60 8.13
C PHE A 131 -19.65 3.37 9.14
N ILE A 132 -19.21 2.72 10.23
CA ILE A 132 -18.33 3.33 11.25
C ILE A 132 -17.00 3.75 10.63
N ALA A 133 -16.37 2.87 9.84
CA ALA A 133 -15.14 3.19 9.14
C ALA A 133 -15.34 4.36 8.14
N GLY A 134 -16.44 4.34 7.38
CA GLY A 134 -16.82 5.42 6.47
C GLY A 134 -17.05 6.75 7.17
N ALA A 135 -17.69 6.75 8.34
CA ALA A 135 -17.86 7.95 9.18
C ALA A 135 -16.51 8.49 9.66
N GLY A 136 -15.58 7.62 10.08
CA GLY A 136 -14.21 8.00 10.42
C GLY A 136 -13.49 8.68 9.25
N ILE A 137 -13.56 8.09 8.05
CA ILE A 137 -13.02 8.67 6.82
C ILE A 137 -13.67 10.04 6.54
N ALA A 138 -14.99 10.16 6.69
CA ALA A 138 -15.70 11.43 6.49
C ALA A 138 -15.25 12.52 7.48
N CYS A 139 -15.08 12.18 8.78
CA CYS A 139 -14.58 13.12 9.78
C CYS A 139 -13.24 13.73 9.41
N ILE A 140 -12.29 12.90 8.97
CA ILE A 140 -10.98 13.39 8.56
C ILE A 140 -11.10 14.24 7.28
N ASN A 141 -11.89 13.82 6.28
CA ASN A 141 -12.08 14.61 5.05
C ASN A 141 -12.65 16.00 5.35
N VAL A 142 -13.61 16.10 6.28
CA VAL A 142 -14.16 17.37 6.75
C VAL A 142 -13.06 18.22 7.38
N ASP A 143 -12.23 17.64 8.26
CA ASP A 143 -11.13 18.36 8.92
C ASP A 143 -10.13 18.91 7.90
N VAL A 144 -9.68 18.08 6.95
CA VAL A 144 -8.76 18.49 5.88
C VAL A 144 -9.37 19.58 5.01
N PHE A 145 -10.65 19.47 4.63
CA PHE A 145 -11.33 20.47 3.82
C PHE A 145 -11.45 21.82 4.54
N LEU A 146 -11.81 21.81 5.82
CA LEU A 146 -11.90 23.03 6.63
C LEU A 146 -10.56 23.76 6.72
N HIS A 147 -9.45 23.02 6.83
CA HIS A 147 -8.11 23.60 6.94
C HIS A 147 -7.49 23.96 5.58
N ALA A 148 -7.78 23.22 4.50
CA ALA A 148 -7.31 23.56 3.15
C ALA A 148 -7.89 24.88 2.63
N ARG A 149 -9.10 25.21 3.03
CA ARG A 149 -9.77 26.49 2.67
C ARG A 149 -9.08 27.71 3.27
N ALA A 150 -8.33 27.55 4.34
CA ALA A 150 -7.61 28.63 5.00
C ALA A 150 -6.26 28.98 4.33
N THR A 151 -5.73 28.11 3.48
CA THR A 151 -4.47 28.31 2.77
C THR A 151 -4.75 28.43 1.28
N HIS A 152 -4.74 29.58 0.67
CA HIS A 152 -4.96 29.83 -0.78
C HIS A 152 -4.15 28.86 -1.68
N ALA A 153 -4.52 27.58 -1.67
CA ALA A 153 -3.84 26.50 -2.39
C ALA A 153 -4.19 26.57 -3.89
N ASP A 154 -3.22 26.22 -4.74
CA ASP A 154 -3.46 25.99 -6.16
C ASP A 154 -4.55 24.92 -6.35
N LEU A 155 -5.74 25.34 -6.75
CA LEU A 155 -6.92 24.48 -6.88
C LEU A 155 -6.70 23.39 -7.96
N ALA A 156 -6.03 23.74 -9.05
CA ALA A 156 -5.77 22.78 -10.14
C ALA A 156 -4.77 21.70 -9.70
N GLY A 157 -3.69 22.11 -9.03
CA GLY A 157 -2.74 21.18 -8.43
C GLY A 157 -3.37 20.26 -7.37
N THR A 158 -4.19 20.84 -6.50
CA THR A 158 -4.93 20.07 -5.47
C THR A 158 -5.87 19.04 -6.10
N LEU A 159 -6.62 19.42 -7.14
CA LEU A 159 -7.50 18.50 -7.87
C LEU A 159 -6.71 17.36 -8.53
N LEU A 160 -5.60 17.67 -9.17
CA LEU A 160 -4.70 16.66 -9.75
C LEU A 160 -4.18 15.70 -8.67
N GLY A 161 -3.83 16.21 -7.49
CA GLY A 161 -3.42 15.41 -6.33
C GLY A 161 -4.51 14.46 -5.86
N VAL A 162 -5.75 14.95 -5.74
CA VAL A 162 -6.93 14.13 -5.38
C VAL A 162 -7.19 13.06 -6.44
N LEU A 163 -7.18 13.40 -7.73
CA LEU A 163 -7.36 12.44 -8.82
C LEU A 163 -6.25 11.37 -8.82
N SER A 164 -5.02 11.76 -8.52
CA SER A 164 -3.90 10.83 -8.39
C SER A 164 -4.12 9.87 -7.21
N ALA A 165 -4.58 10.36 -6.06
CA ALA A 165 -4.91 9.52 -4.91
C ALA A 165 -6.05 8.53 -5.22
N VAL A 166 -7.09 8.96 -5.97
CA VAL A 166 -8.16 8.07 -6.46
C VAL A 166 -7.61 7.01 -7.41
N GLY A 167 -6.72 7.39 -8.33
CA GLY A 167 -6.03 6.44 -9.21
C GLY A 167 -5.22 5.40 -8.42
N ALA A 168 -4.50 5.84 -7.39
CA ALA A 168 -3.77 4.95 -6.48
C ALA A 168 -4.73 3.99 -5.75
N LEU A 169 -5.86 4.49 -5.23
CA LEU A 169 -6.92 3.68 -4.62
C LEU A 169 -7.42 2.58 -5.58
N CYS A 170 -7.70 2.93 -6.83
CA CYS A 170 -8.14 1.97 -7.84
C CYS A 170 -7.07 0.89 -8.11
N CYS A 171 -5.82 1.29 -8.30
CA CYS A 171 -4.70 0.38 -8.52
C CYS A 171 -4.53 -0.60 -7.35
N TRP A 172 -4.53 -0.10 -6.12
CA TRP A 172 -4.34 -0.91 -4.93
C TRP A 172 -5.53 -1.81 -4.63
N SER A 173 -6.76 -1.33 -4.82
CA SER A 173 -7.98 -2.14 -4.68
C SER A 173 -7.96 -3.35 -5.63
N TRP A 174 -7.62 -3.09 -6.90
CA TRP A 174 -7.51 -4.15 -7.90
C TRP A 174 -6.39 -5.14 -7.55
N TYR A 175 -5.19 -4.64 -7.20
CA TYR A 175 -4.06 -5.47 -6.80
C TYR A 175 -4.39 -6.36 -5.60
N THR A 176 -4.99 -5.81 -4.56
CA THR A 176 -5.33 -6.55 -3.33
C THR A 176 -6.20 -7.76 -3.64
N ILE A 177 -7.21 -7.59 -4.49
CA ILE A 177 -8.14 -8.66 -4.86
C ILE A 177 -7.45 -9.68 -5.77
N ASP A 178 -6.79 -9.21 -6.84
CA ASP A 178 -6.18 -10.10 -7.82
C ASP A 178 -5.01 -10.88 -7.21
N ASN A 179 -4.16 -10.28 -6.40
CA ASN A 179 -3.09 -10.95 -5.67
C ASN A 179 -3.62 -12.02 -4.70
N THR A 180 -4.67 -11.69 -3.94
CA THR A 180 -5.28 -12.65 -3.02
C THR A 180 -5.87 -13.84 -3.76
N ARG A 181 -6.58 -13.61 -4.87
CA ARG A 181 -7.12 -14.66 -5.74
C ARG A 181 -6.01 -15.52 -6.33
N TYR A 182 -4.97 -14.87 -6.82
CA TYR A 182 -3.84 -15.54 -7.45
C TYR A 182 -3.12 -16.47 -6.47
N LEU A 183 -2.78 -15.98 -5.28
CA LEU A 183 -2.11 -16.75 -4.24
C LEU A 183 -2.94 -17.94 -3.73
N LYS A 184 -4.26 -17.78 -3.63
CA LYS A 184 -5.16 -18.88 -3.24
C LYS A 184 -5.26 -19.97 -4.32
N ARG A 185 -5.21 -19.60 -5.59
CA ARG A 185 -5.23 -20.54 -6.73
C ARG A 185 -3.87 -21.20 -6.99
N ASN A 186 -2.79 -20.61 -6.52
CA ASN A 186 -1.41 -21.08 -6.74
C ASN A 186 -0.70 -21.36 -5.41
N PRO A 187 -1.12 -22.38 -4.64
CA PRO A 187 -0.58 -22.67 -3.31
C PRO A 187 0.87 -23.18 -3.33
N HIS A 188 1.39 -23.54 -4.50
CA HIS A 188 2.76 -24.01 -4.70
C HIS A 188 3.82 -22.91 -4.53
N PHE A 189 3.44 -21.63 -4.65
CA PHE A 189 4.32 -20.53 -4.29
C PHE A 189 4.25 -20.25 -2.79
N SER A 190 5.36 -20.19 -2.10
CA SER A 190 5.39 -19.64 -0.74
C SER A 190 5.17 -18.12 -0.75
N SER A 191 4.69 -17.55 0.36
CA SER A 191 4.51 -16.09 0.47
C SER A 191 5.81 -15.33 0.27
N GLY A 192 6.94 -15.86 0.77
CA GLY A 192 8.25 -15.25 0.58
C GLY A 192 8.76 -15.35 -0.86
N GLU A 193 8.57 -16.51 -1.50
CA GLU A 193 8.95 -16.70 -2.91
C GLU A 193 8.17 -15.76 -3.83
N TRP A 194 6.84 -15.66 -3.64
CA TRP A 194 6.01 -14.74 -4.41
C TRP A 194 6.38 -13.27 -4.18
N SER A 195 6.64 -12.87 -2.92
CA SER A 195 7.12 -11.51 -2.60
C SER A 195 8.45 -11.19 -3.27
N ALA A 196 9.39 -12.13 -3.32
CA ALA A 196 10.68 -11.93 -3.97
C ALA A 196 10.53 -11.83 -5.51
N LEU A 197 9.71 -12.67 -6.12
CA LEU A 197 9.39 -12.59 -7.57
C LEU A 197 8.72 -11.26 -7.92
N TYR A 198 7.77 -10.85 -7.11
CA TYR A 198 7.06 -9.57 -7.25
C TYR A 198 8.03 -8.38 -7.10
N GLY A 199 8.96 -8.45 -6.14
CA GLY A 199 10.02 -7.47 -5.96
C GLY A 199 10.98 -7.39 -7.13
N LEU A 200 11.42 -8.54 -7.65
CA LEU A 200 12.30 -8.60 -8.81
C LEU A 200 11.62 -8.00 -10.06
N SER A 201 10.37 -8.35 -10.30
CA SER A 201 9.59 -7.79 -11.42
C SER A 201 9.43 -6.27 -11.30
N SER A 202 9.13 -5.78 -10.10
CA SER A 202 9.04 -4.33 -9.83
C SER A 202 10.37 -3.62 -10.03
N GLY A 203 11.47 -4.24 -9.57
CA GLY A 203 12.83 -3.70 -9.75
C GLY A 203 13.25 -3.61 -11.22
N LEU A 204 12.95 -4.63 -12.02
CA LEU A 204 13.24 -4.62 -13.45
C LEU A 204 12.46 -3.53 -14.17
N ILE A 205 11.18 -3.36 -13.87
CA ILE A 205 10.36 -2.27 -14.43
C ILE A 205 10.92 -0.91 -14.00
N ALA A 206 11.27 -0.75 -12.73
CA ALA A 206 11.83 0.49 -12.20
C ALA A 206 13.18 0.83 -12.86
N LEU A 207 14.04 -0.15 -13.12
CA LEU A 207 15.29 0.04 -13.87
C LEU A 207 15.03 0.54 -15.29
N VAL A 208 14.05 -0.03 -16.00
CA VAL A 208 13.68 0.42 -17.36
C VAL A 208 13.16 1.86 -17.33
N ILE A 209 12.29 2.20 -16.37
CA ILE A 209 11.77 3.57 -16.21
C ILE A 209 12.89 4.54 -15.87
N GLY A 210 13.79 4.16 -14.95
CA GLY A 210 14.94 4.97 -14.57
C GLY A 210 15.89 5.21 -15.73
N ALA A 211 16.24 4.15 -16.48
CA ALA A 211 17.08 4.25 -17.67
C ALA A 211 16.45 5.12 -18.77
N ALA A 212 15.16 4.95 -19.02
CA ALA A 212 14.43 5.81 -19.97
C ALA A 212 14.40 7.27 -19.51
N GLY A 213 14.19 7.52 -18.21
CA GLY A 213 14.25 8.85 -17.64
C GLY A 213 15.61 9.52 -17.79
N LEU A 214 16.69 8.77 -17.58
CA LEU A 214 18.06 9.25 -17.81
C LEU A 214 18.33 9.55 -19.31
N ALA A 215 17.90 8.68 -20.20
CA ALA A 215 18.07 8.87 -21.63
C ALA A 215 17.32 10.10 -22.17
N LEU A 216 16.10 10.35 -21.65
CA LEU A 216 15.25 11.47 -22.09
C LEU A 216 15.70 12.83 -21.52
N ARG A 217 16.31 12.85 -20.31
CA ARG A 217 16.75 14.09 -19.65
C ARG A 217 18.17 14.51 -20.06
N GLY A 218 18.90 13.68 -20.79
CA GLY A 218 20.29 13.95 -21.20
C GLY A 218 21.23 14.19 -20.03
N ALA A 219 22.39 14.84 -20.30
CA ALA A 219 23.45 15.09 -19.33
C ALA A 219 23.11 16.04 -18.16
N GLU A 220 21.88 16.57 -18.09
CA GLU A 220 21.46 17.43 -16.96
C GLU A 220 21.51 16.71 -15.61
N ILE A 221 21.48 15.38 -15.57
CA ILE A 221 21.54 14.60 -14.34
C ILE A 221 23.00 14.31 -13.94
N THR A 222 23.95 14.30 -14.86
CA THR A 222 25.36 13.91 -14.63
C THR A 222 26.31 15.08 -14.41
N GLY A 223 25.84 16.30 -14.64
CA GLY A 223 26.68 17.50 -14.50
C GLY A 223 26.62 18.14 -13.10
N ALA A 224 27.48 19.13 -12.84
CA ALA A 224 27.60 19.92 -11.63
C ALA A 224 26.31 20.57 -11.08
N ALA A 225 25.18 20.43 -11.78
CA ALA A 225 23.84 20.82 -11.36
C ALA A 225 23.33 20.04 -10.12
N GLY A 226 23.85 18.84 -9.83
CA GLY A 226 23.44 18.04 -8.68
C GLY A 226 23.71 18.71 -7.32
N ALA A 227 24.81 19.45 -7.21
CA ALA A 227 25.18 20.15 -5.98
C ALA A 227 24.36 21.44 -5.74
N ALA A 228 23.80 22.03 -6.79
CA ALA A 228 23.04 23.30 -6.73
C ALA A 228 21.53 23.08 -6.48
N THR A 229 21.02 21.83 -6.50
CA THR A 229 19.57 21.53 -6.47
C THR A 229 19.01 21.19 -5.10
N GLY A 230 19.80 21.25 -4.01
CA GLY A 230 19.37 20.82 -2.66
C GLY A 230 18.99 19.33 -2.57
N ARG A 231 19.48 18.50 -3.48
CA ARG A 231 19.22 17.06 -3.54
C ARG A 231 20.20 16.29 -2.68
N ASP A 232 19.72 15.69 -1.61
CA ASP A 232 20.52 14.77 -0.80
C ASP A 232 20.33 13.32 -1.30
N TRP A 233 21.28 12.86 -2.10
CA TRP A 233 21.29 11.50 -2.65
C TRP A 233 21.57 10.43 -1.59
N THR A 234 22.29 10.78 -0.51
CA THR A 234 22.54 9.87 0.61
C THR A 234 21.22 9.61 1.34
N LEU A 235 20.51 10.67 1.71
CA LEU A 235 19.19 10.58 2.33
C LEU A 235 18.20 9.84 1.41
N PHE A 236 18.25 10.12 0.08
CA PHE A 236 17.41 9.44 -0.91
C PHE A 236 17.59 7.91 -0.89
N TRP A 237 18.84 7.43 -1.01
CA TRP A 237 19.09 6.00 -1.06
C TRP A 237 18.90 5.31 0.30
N MET A 238 19.26 5.96 1.41
CA MET A 238 18.96 5.45 2.75
C MET A 238 17.46 5.28 2.97
N THR A 239 16.68 6.31 2.67
CA THR A 239 15.21 6.29 2.85
C THR A 239 14.56 5.24 1.95
N ASN A 240 14.92 5.21 0.66
CA ASN A 240 14.38 4.22 -0.28
C ASN A 240 14.84 2.80 0.04
N GLY A 241 16.06 2.60 0.52
CA GLY A 241 16.57 1.30 0.97
C GLY A 241 15.83 0.78 2.19
N LEU A 242 15.64 1.63 3.21
CA LEU A 242 14.86 1.28 4.41
C LEU A 242 13.39 1.00 4.05
N LEU A 243 12.81 1.81 3.16
CA LEU A 243 11.43 1.59 2.69
C LEU A 243 11.30 0.31 1.87
N ALA A 244 12.29 0.00 1.03
CA ALA A 244 12.34 -1.25 0.27
C ALA A 244 12.42 -2.47 1.19
N LEU A 245 13.25 -2.43 2.21
CA LEU A 245 13.35 -3.51 3.18
C LEU A 245 12.09 -3.63 4.02
N GLY A 246 11.64 -2.54 4.66
CA GLY A 246 10.50 -2.53 5.56
C GLY A 246 9.18 -2.72 4.81
N ALA A 247 8.79 -1.74 4.01
CA ALA A 247 7.47 -1.75 3.38
C ALA A 247 7.36 -2.73 2.21
N SER A 248 8.42 -2.90 1.41
CA SER A 248 8.31 -3.75 0.21
C SER A 248 8.69 -5.21 0.48
N VAL A 249 9.78 -5.52 1.20
CA VAL A 249 10.14 -6.93 1.48
C VAL A 249 9.31 -7.47 2.64
N ILE A 250 9.43 -6.85 3.82
CA ILE A 250 8.78 -7.34 5.04
C ILE A 250 7.26 -7.14 4.93
N GLY A 251 6.81 -5.94 4.57
CA GLY A 251 5.39 -5.61 4.44
C GLY A 251 4.66 -6.50 3.44
N ASN A 252 5.18 -6.67 2.22
CA ASN A 252 4.59 -7.55 1.22
C ASN A 252 4.62 -9.03 1.62
N HIS A 253 5.68 -9.48 2.30
CA HIS A 253 5.72 -10.84 2.85
C HIS A 253 4.61 -11.06 3.88
N LEU A 254 4.49 -10.17 4.86
CA LEU A 254 3.46 -10.20 5.89
C LEU A 254 2.06 -10.14 5.29
N TRP A 255 1.86 -9.26 4.29
CA TRP A 255 0.61 -9.16 3.55
C TRP A 255 0.25 -10.44 2.79
N ASN A 256 1.22 -11.05 2.12
CA ASN A 256 1.00 -12.32 1.43
C ASN A 256 0.65 -13.46 2.41
N VAL A 257 1.24 -13.45 3.61
CA VAL A 257 0.86 -14.36 4.70
C VAL A 257 -0.57 -14.09 5.16
N ALA A 258 -0.93 -12.82 5.39
CA ALA A 258 -2.29 -12.42 5.76
C ALA A 258 -3.30 -12.83 4.69
N SER A 259 -3.06 -12.47 3.42
CA SER A 259 -3.95 -12.74 2.29
C SER A 259 -4.29 -14.21 2.08
N ARG A 260 -3.40 -15.13 2.53
CA ARG A 260 -3.67 -16.56 2.47
C ARG A 260 -4.53 -17.06 3.63
N ARG A 261 -4.50 -16.38 4.77
CA ARG A 261 -5.06 -16.85 6.05
C ARG A 261 -6.40 -16.22 6.40
N VAL A 262 -6.75 -15.13 5.74
CA VAL A 262 -8.03 -14.42 5.99
C VAL A 262 -8.91 -14.40 4.75
N ALA A 263 -10.21 -14.18 4.95
CA ALA A 263 -11.14 -13.93 3.85
C ALA A 263 -10.78 -12.62 3.12
N VAL A 264 -11.11 -12.50 1.82
CA VAL A 264 -10.84 -11.28 1.03
C VAL A 264 -11.53 -10.06 1.65
N THR A 265 -12.73 -10.24 2.18
CA THR A 265 -13.47 -9.15 2.87
C THR A 265 -12.77 -8.69 4.14
N LEU A 266 -12.14 -9.59 4.90
CA LEU A 266 -11.34 -9.23 6.08
C LEU A 266 -10.02 -8.60 5.68
N SER A 267 -9.35 -9.09 4.64
CA SER A 267 -8.10 -8.48 4.17
C SER A 267 -8.29 -7.01 3.79
N GLY A 268 -9.43 -6.67 3.17
CA GLY A 268 -9.80 -5.28 2.93
C GLY A 268 -9.84 -4.44 4.21
N GLN A 269 -10.42 -4.96 5.29
CA GLN A 269 -10.50 -4.25 6.57
C GLN A 269 -9.12 -4.06 7.24
N LEU A 270 -8.20 -5.03 7.07
CA LEU A 270 -6.85 -4.93 7.64
C LEU A 270 -6.03 -3.78 7.01
N LEU A 271 -6.37 -3.34 5.80
CA LEU A 271 -5.73 -2.18 5.17
C LEU A 271 -5.98 -0.86 5.93
N LEU A 272 -7.01 -0.78 6.79
CA LEU A 272 -7.20 0.38 7.67
C LEU A 272 -6.04 0.60 8.64
N PHE A 273 -5.30 -0.45 8.99
CA PHE A 273 -4.11 -0.29 9.82
C PHE A 273 -3.04 0.58 9.12
N GLU A 274 -2.88 0.46 7.80
CA GLU A 274 -2.01 1.34 7.02
C GLU A 274 -2.39 2.82 7.19
N THR A 275 -3.68 3.14 7.08
CA THR A 275 -4.19 4.50 7.27
C THR A 275 -3.96 5.00 8.70
N LEU A 276 -4.24 4.18 9.71
CA LEU A 276 -4.03 4.55 11.11
C LEU A 276 -2.55 4.84 11.40
N PHE A 277 -1.64 4.02 10.91
CA PHE A 277 -0.20 4.23 11.07
C PHE A 277 0.30 5.41 10.23
N ALA A 278 -0.22 5.64 9.01
CA ALA A 278 0.11 6.80 8.20
C ALA A 278 -0.24 8.11 8.91
N LEU A 279 -1.42 8.17 9.54
CA LEU A 279 -1.85 9.31 10.37
C LEU A 279 -0.95 9.49 11.59
N LEU A 280 -0.67 8.40 12.32
CA LEU A 280 0.22 8.43 13.49
C LEU A 280 1.61 8.99 13.12
N TYR A 281 2.21 8.47 12.06
CA TYR A 281 3.51 8.96 11.60
C TYR A 281 3.44 10.40 11.07
N GLY A 282 2.32 10.77 10.45
CA GLY A 282 2.06 12.15 10.01
C GLY A 282 2.05 13.12 11.19
N PHE A 283 1.40 12.79 12.29
CA PHE A 283 1.38 13.61 13.50
C PHE A 283 2.76 13.70 14.17
N ILE A 284 3.48 12.58 14.26
CA ILE A 284 4.85 12.56 14.79
C ILE A 284 5.76 13.46 13.92
N TYR A 285 5.66 13.35 12.59
CA TYR A 285 6.47 14.17 11.68
C TYR A 285 6.14 15.66 11.75
N ALA A 286 4.86 15.99 11.90
CA ALA A 286 4.39 17.38 11.98
C ALA A 286 4.51 17.99 13.39
N GLU A 287 4.93 17.21 14.38
CA GLU A 287 5.09 17.61 15.79
C GLU A 287 3.82 18.25 16.40
N HIS A 288 2.64 17.78 15.96
CA HIS A 288 1.38 18.28 16.50
C HIS A 288 0.48 17.15 17.01
N PHE A 289 -0.31 17.46 18.04
CA PHE A 289 -1.35 16.55 18.51
C PHE A 289 -2.53 16.51 17.54
N PRO A 290 -3.18 15.32 17.40
CA PRO A 290 -4.38 15.20 16.59
C PRO A 290 -5.49 16.15 17.05
N ARG A 291 -6.15 16.78 16.10
CA ARG A 291 -7.31 17.63 16.35
C ARG A 291 -8.54 16.80 16.74
N PRO A 292 -9.59 17.40 17.34
CA PRO A 292 -10.76 16.64 17.80
C PRO A 292 -11.43 15.77 16.71
N LEU A 293 -11.52 16.28 15.45
CA LEU A 293 -12.06 15.50 14.34
C LEU A 293 -11.12 14.37 13.91
N GLU A 294 -9.81 14.58 13.94
CA GLU A 294 -8.81 13.55 13.67
C GLU A 294 -8.83 12.45 14.75
N MET A 295 -8.94 12.84 16.03
CA MET A 295 -9.11 11.89 17.14
C MET A 295 -10.38 11.04 16.99
N THR A 296 -11.49 11.69 16.65
CA THR A 296 -12.78 11.03 16.41
C THR A 296 -12.66 10.04 15.25
N ALA A 297 -12.00 10.43 14.17
CA ALA A 297 -11.78 9.59 13.01
C ALA A 297 -10.91 8.37 13.34
N ILE A 298 -9.80 8.55 14.06
CA ILE A 298 -8.93 7.45 14.51
C ILE A 298 -9.74 6.44 15.35
N ALA A 299 -10.52 6.93 16.31
CA ALA A 299 -11.37 6.09 17.15
C ALA A 299 -12.40 5.30 16.33
N LEU A 300 -13.11 5.97 15.39
CA LEU A 300 -14.07 5.32 14.51
C LEU A 300 -13.43 4.28 13.59
N LEU A 301 -12.27 4.60 13.00
CA LEU A 301 -11.53 3.65 12.16
C LEU A 301 -11.09 2.43 12.96
N ALA A 302 -10.52 2.63 14.15
CA ALA A 302 -10.09 1.54 15.03
C ALA A 302 -11.28 0.63 15.42
N VAL A 303 -12.40 1.23 15.85
CA VAL A 303 -13.64 0.50 16.20
C VAL A 303 -14.17 -0.26 14.97
N GLY A 304 -14.21 0.37 13.79
CA GLY A 304 -14.67 -0.25 12.54
C GLY A 304 -13.85 -1.50 12.19
N VAL A 305 -12.51 -1.42 12.27
CA VAL A 305 -11.62 -2.57 12.03
C VAL A 305 -11.86 -3.68 13.04
N LEU A 306 -11.80 -3.35 14.35
CA LEU A 306 -11.93 -4.34 15.42
C LEU A 306 -13.28 -5.05 15.34
N TRP A 307 -14.35 -4.31 15.04
CA TRP A 307 -15.68 -4.91 14.86
C TRP A 307 -15.73 -5.81 13.62
N SER A 308 -15.14 -5.39 12.51
CA SER A 308 -15.08 -6.22 11.30
C SER A 308 -14.32 -7.52 11.53
N VAL A 309 -13.16 -7.48 12.21
CA VAL A 309 -12.40 -8.67 12.61
C VAL A 309 -13.27 -9.60 13.46
N ARG A 310 -13.99 -9.05 14.45
CA ARG A 310 -14.88 -9.83 15.32
C ARG A 310 -16.04 -10.49 14.55
N VAL A 311 -16.64 -9.79 13.59
CA VAL A 311 -17.71 -10.35 12.74
C VAL A 311 -17.19 -11.53 11.92
N HIS A 312 -15.99 -11.46 11.35
CA HIS A 312 -15.38 -12.57 10.61
C HIS A 312 -15.04 -13.75 11.52
N ALA A 313 -14.51 -13.51 12.73
CA ALA A 313 -14.23 -14.55 13.71
C ALA A 313 -15.51 -15.34 14.08
N LEU A 314 -16.62 -14.64 14.33
CA LEU A 314 -17.90 -15.24 14.66
C LEU A 314 -18.51 -16.03 13.48
N ASP A 315 -18.23 -15.63 12.24
CA ASP A 315 -18.72 -16.33 11.05
C ASP A 315 -17.95 -17.64 10.81
N GLU A 316 -16.63 -17.65 11.02
CA GLU A 316 -15.80 -18.87 10.94
C GLU A 316 -16.23 -19.94 11.95
N THR A 317 -16.64 -19.55 13.16
CA THR A 317 -17.10 -20.50 14.20
C THR A 317 -18.49 -21.09 13.89
N ARG A 318 -19.26 -20.45 13.01
CA ARG A 318 -20.62 -20.88 12.62
C ARG A 318 -20.67 -21.76 11.38
N MET A 319 -19.59 -21.82 10.59
CA MET A 319 -19.54 -22.71 9.44
C MET A 319 -19.35 -24.16 9.95
N PRO A 320 -20.28 -25.09 9.65
CA PRO A 320 -20.09 -26.49 10.02
C PRO A 320 -18.82 -27.00 9.31
N HIS A 321 -17.98 -27.72 10.06
CA HIS A 321 -16.88 -28.51 9.52
C HIS A 321 -17.44 -29.59 8.61
N ASN A 322 -17.63 -29.30 7.32
CA ASN A 322 -17.77 -30.36 6.34
C ASN A 322 -16.37 -30.93 6.10
N SER A 323 -16.06 -31.97 6.88
CA SER A 323 -14.94 -32.88 6.69
C SER A 323 -15.11 -33.66 5.39
#